data_feb56068e0d8098b401f6c1ef96a2220
#
_entry.id   feb56068e0d8098b401f6c1ef96a2220
#
_cell.length_a   1.000
_cell.length_b   1.000
_cell.length_c   1.000
_cell.angle_alpha   90.00
_cell.angle_beta   90.00
_cell.angle_gamma   90.00
#
_symmetry.space_group_name_H-M   'P 1'
#
loop_
_entity.id
_entity.type
_entity.pdbx_description
1 polymer ?
#
loop_
_entity_poly.entity_id
_entity_poly.type
_entity_poly.pdbx_seq_one_letter_code
_entity_poly.pdbx_strand_id
1 'polypeptide(L)'
;MLVGDSLGMTVQGHDSTLPVTVEDIAYHTRAVRRGAPACLLLSDLPFMAYATPEQAFENAAAVMRAGANMVKIEGGAWLVDTVKMLTERAVPVCGHLGLTPQSVNIFGGYKVQGRGDAAQTLFDDALALEAAGAQLLVLE
;
A
#
# COMPACT_ATOMS: atom_id res chain seq x y z
N MET A 1 0.46 13.03 3.93
CA MET A 1 -0.61 12.85 2.92
C MET A 1 -0.50 11.47 2.30
N LEU A 2 -1.61 10.90 1.86
CA LEU A 2 -1.65 9.61 1.16
C LEU A 2 -2.37 9.77 -0.17
N VAL A 3 -1.73 9.36 -1.26
CA VAL A 3 -2.37 9.14 -2.56
C VAL A 3 -2.76 7.68 -2.60
N GLY A 4 -4.04 7.41 -2.37
CA GLY A 4 -4.59 6.07 -2.24
C GLY A 4 -5.29 5.58 -3.49
N ASP A 5 -5.32 4.27 -3.71
CA ASP A 5 -6.05 3.66 -4.82
C ASP A 5 -7.58 3.79 -4.67
N SER A 6 -8.07 4.23 -3.51
CA SER A 6 -9.45 4.71 -3.34
C SER A 6 -9.83 5.84 -4.32
N LEU A 7 -8.85 6.49 -4.97
CA LEU A 7 -9.10 7.44 -6.08
C LEU A 7 -9.94 6.79 -7.21
N GLY A 8 -9.83 5.49 -7.40
CA GLY A 8 -10.67 4.75 -8.35
C GLY A 8 -12.15 4.96 -8.08
N MET A 9 -12.54 4.91 -6.82
CA MET A 9 -13.94 5.10 -6.40
C MET A 9 -14.32 6.58 -6.29
N THR A 10 -13.42 7.40 -5.73
CA THR A 10 -13.75 8.80 -5.37
C THR A 10 -13.56 9.78 -6.51
N VAL A 11 -12.70 9.48 -7.48
CA VAL A 11 -12.34 10.37 -8.61
C VAL A 11 -12.67 9.76 -9.96
N GLN A 12 -12.37 8.46 -10.17
CA GLN A 12 -12.55 7.81 -11.47
C GLN A 12 -13.95 7.20 -11.68
N GLY A 13 -14.74 7.03 -10.60
CA GLY A 13 -16.12 6.50 -10.68
C GLY A 13 -16.21 4.98 -10.80
N HIS A 14 -15.17 4.24 -10.40
CA HIS A 14 -15.21 2.78 -10.31
C HIS A 14 -15.93 2.30 -9.04
N ASP A 15 -16.44 1.07 -9.08
CA ASP A 15 -17.10 0.43 -7.93
C ASP A 15 -16.11 -0.13 -6.89
N SER A 16 -14.82 -0.19 -7.23
CA SER A 16 -13.75 -0.70 -6.35
C SER A 16 -12.40 -0.04 -6.67
N THR A 17 -11.38 -0.33 -5.86
CA THR A 17 -10.01 0.13 -6.08
C THR A 17 -9.27 -0.68 -7.16
N LEU A 18 -9.76 -1.86 -7.53
CA LEU A 18 -9.04 -2.84 -8.36
C LEU A 18 -8.65 -2.35 -9.77
N PRO A 19 -9.43 -1.47 -10.45
CA PRO A 19 -9.05 -0.97 -11.77
C PRO A 19 -7.90 0.04 -11.79
N VAL A 20 -7.52 0.59 -10.63
CA VAL A 20 -6.50 1.65 -10.55
C VAL A 20 -5.13 1.10 -10.95
N THR A 21 -4.44 1.84 -11.80
CA THR A 21 -3.11 1.48 -12.30
C THR A 21 -1.99 2.22 -11.55
N VAL A 22 -0.75 1.76 -11.71
CA VAL A 22 0.44 2.46 -11.19
C VAL A 22 0.58 3.86 -11.82
N GLU A 23 0.22 4.00 -13.08
CA GLU A 23 0.22 5.28 -13.81
C GLU A 23 -0.76 6.28 -13.21
N ASP A 24 -1.96 5.83 -12.81
CA ASP A 24 -2.95 6.65 -12.12
C ASP A 24 -2.38 7.18 -10.80
N ILE A 25 -1.84 6.29 -9.98
CA ILE A 25 -1.19 6.68 -8.72
C ILE A 25 -0.04 7.65 -8.96
N ALA A 26 0.83 7.37 -9.92
CA ALA A 26 1.96 8.25 -10.24
C ALA A 26 1.50 9.62 -10.75
N TYR A 27 0.42 9.68 -11.55
CA TYR A 27 -0.16 10.94 -12.02
C TYR A 27 -0.64 11.79 -10.83
N HIS A 28 -1.44 11.22 -9.94
CA HIS A 28 -1.96 11.93 -8.77
C HIS A 28 -0.85 12.29 -7.77
N THR A 29 0.14 11.40 -7.59
CA THR A 29 1.33 11.67 -6.76
C THR A 29 2.07 12.92 -7.25
N ARG A 30 2.30 13.06 -8.56
CA ARG A 30 2.93 14.27 -9.14
C ARG A 30 2.10 15.52 -8.88
N ALA A 31 0.78 15.43 -8.99
CA ALA A 31 -0.11 16.58 -8.75
C ALA A 31 -0.07 17.01 -7.28
N VAL A 32 -0.18 16.05 -6.34
CA VAL A 32 -0.12 16.32 -4.89
C VAL A 32 1.25 16.87 -4.49
N ARG A 33 2.35 16.32 -5.03
CA ARG A 33 3.70 16.81 -4.73
C ARG A 33 3.89 18.27 -5.14
N ARG A 34 3.34 18.70 -6.29
CA ARG A 34 3.40 20.11 -6.70
C ARG A 34 2.60 21.01 -5.77
N GLY A 35 1.44 20.55 -5.29
CA GLY A 35 0.58 21.34 -4.39
C GLY A 35 1.04 21.36 -2.93
N ALA A 36 1.80 20.34 -2.49
CA ALA A 36 2.25 20.16 -1.12
C ALA A 36 3.73 19.71 -1.04
N PRO A 37 4.68 20.57 -1.45
CA PRO A 37 6.08 20.16 -1.63
C PRO A 37 6.79 19.76 -0.32
N ALA A 38 6.33 20.25 0.83
CA ALA A 38 6.93 19.98 2.14
C ALA A 38 6.27 18.82 2.90
N CYS A 39 5.22 18.20 2.35
CA CYS A 39 4.51 17.11 3.01
C CYS A 39 5.23 15.77 2.90
N LEU A 40 5.20 14.97 3.97
CA LEU A 40 5.44 13.52 3.86
C LEU A 40 4.31 12.94 2.98
N LEU A 41 4.69 12.39 1.83
CA LEU A 41 3.74 11.88 0.84
C LEU A 41 3.91 10.36 0.68
N LEU A 42 2.88 9.63 1.05
CA LEU A 42 2.73 8.22 0.81
C LEU A 42 1.97 8.01 -0.50
N SER A 43 2.29 6.95 -1.23
CA SER A 43 1.52 6.54 -2.41
C SER A 43 1.32 5.03 -2.42
N ASP A 44 0.11 4.61 -2.75
CA ASP A 44 -0.21 3.20 -2.83
C ASP A 44 0.50 2.53 -4.00
N LEU A 45 0.89 1.27 -3.82
CA LEU A 45 1.00 0.34 -4.91
C LEU A 45 -0.38 -0.30 -5.10
N PRO A 46 -1.04 -0.12 -6.26
CA PRO A 46 -2.39 -0.62 -6.46
C PRO A 46 -2.44 -2.14 -6.62
N PHE A 47 -3.63 -2.68 -6.71
CA PHE A 47 -3.88 -4.11 -6.85
C PHE A 47 -2.99 -4.77 -7.92
N MET A 48 -2.37 -5.90 -7.57
CA MET A 48 -1.45 -6.68 -8.42
C MET A 48 -0.17 -5.95 -8.87
N ALA A 49 0.13 -4.79 -8.30
CA ALA A 49 1.37 -4.07 -8.61
C ALA A 49 2.60 -4.57 -7.80
N TYR A 50 2.41 -5.53 -6.90
CA TYR A 50 3.45 -6.08 -6.01
C TYR A 50 3.28 -7.59 -5.76
N ALA A 51 2.81 -8.31 -6.78
CA ALA A 51 2.63 -9.76 -6.69
C ALA A 51 3.95 -10.53 -6.55
N THR A 52 5.06 -9.95 -7.01
CA THR A 52 6.42 -10.43 -6.73
C THR A 52 7.29 -9.30 -6.19
N PRO A 53 8.38 -9.59 -5.45
CA PRO A 53 9.30 -8.56 -4.97
C PRO A 53 9.87 -7.68 -6.08
N GLU A 54 10.23 -8.26 -7.23
CA GLU A 54 10.78 -7.53 -8.39
C GLU A 54 9.75 -6.55 -8.96
N GLN A 55 8.51 -7.01 -9.13
CA GLN A 55 7.42 -6.16 -9.60
C GLN A 55 7.15 -5.01 -8.61
N ALA A 56 7.13 -5.31 -7.31
CA ALA A 56 6.99 -4.30 -6.26
C ALA A 56 8.09 -3.24 -6.35
N PHE A 57 9.34 -3.66 -6.59
CA PHE A 57 10.48 -2.75 -6.72
C PHE A 57 10.36 -1.82 -7.93
N GLU A 58 10.00 -2.34 -9.09
CA GLU A 58 9.81 -1.54 -10.31
C GLU A 58 8.69 -0.50 -10.12
N ASN A 59 7.55 -0.93 -9.58
CA ASN A 59 6.40 -0.05 -9.37
C ASN A 59 6.64 0.96 -8.23
N ALA A 60 7.31 0.55 -7.15
CA ALA A 60 7.75 1.47 -6.10
C ALA A 60 8.67 2.56 -6.67
N ALA A 61 9.63 2.19 -7.51
CA ALA A 61 10.52 3.15 -8.16
C ALA A 61 9.73 4.15 -9.03
N ALA A 62 8.66 3.72 -9.72
CA ALA A 62 7.83 4.60 -10.53
C ALA A 62 7.10 5.66 -9.68
N VAL A 63 6.45 5.26 -8.58
CA VAL A 63 5.74 6.20 -7.71
C VAL A 63 6.68 7.08 -6.88
N MET A 64 7.84 6.55 -6.47
CA MET A 64 8.88 7.35 -5.80
C MET A 64 9.44 8.44 -6.74
N ARG A 65 9.70 8.13 -8.01
CA ARG A 65 10.10 9.13 -9.02
C ARG A 65 9.00 10.14 -9.31
N ALA A 66 7.74 9.78 -9.12
CA ALA A 66 6.61 10.70 -9.23
C ALA A 66 6.54 11.70 -8.06
N GLY A 67 7.29 11.47 -6.97
CA GLY A 67 7.41 12.38 -5.83
C GLY A 67 6.94 11.82 -4.49
N ALA A 68 6.59 10.52 -4.41
CA ALA A 68 6.32 9.87 -3.13
C ALA A 68 7.59 9.83 -2.26
N ASN A 69 7.41 9.87 -0.94
CA ASN A 69 8.48 9.62 0.04
C ASN A 69 8.44 8.19 0.57
N MET A 70 7.31 7.50 0.40
CA MET A 70 7.06 6.17 0.94
C MET A 70 5.98 5.49 0.12
N VAL A 71 6.07 4.18 -0.05
CA VAL A 71 5.01 3.38 -0.68
C VAL A 71 4.17 2.68 0.36
N LYS A 72 2.84 2.52 0.09
CA LYS A 72 1.96 1.68 0.91
C LYS A 72 1.60 0.41 0.15
N ILE A 73 1.63 -0.73 0.84
CA ILE A 73 1.26 -2.05 0.32
C ILE A 73 0.34 -2.78 1.30
N GLU A 74 -0.61 -3.55 0.78
CA GLU A 74 -1.66 -4.23 1.54
C GLU A 74 -1.40 -5.72 1.66
N GLY A 75 -1.31 -6.23 2.88
CA GLY A 75 -1.13 -7.64 3.19
C GLY A 75 -0.28 -7.90 4.41
N GLY A 76 -0.36 -9.12 4.94
CA GLY A 76 0.35 -9.57 6.13
C GLY A 76 1.71 -10.21 5.85
N ALA A 77 2.02 -11.29 6.57
CA ALA A 77 3.33 -11.95 6.58
C ALA A 77 3.86 -12.38 5.20
N TRP A 78 2.98 -12.62 4.22
CA TRP A 78 3.41 -12.96 2.85
C TRP A 78 4.19 -11.83 2.14
N LEU A 79 4.10 -10.59 2.66
CA LEU A 79 4.83 -9.42 2.16
C LEU A 79 6.22 -9.23 2.78
N VAL A 80 6.60 -10.03 3.77
CA VAL A 80 7.86 -9.86 4.53
C VAL A 80 9.07 -9.75 3.60
N ASP A 81 9.21 -10.66 2.64
CA ASP A 81 10.34 -10.64 1.69
C ASP A 81 10.30 -9.39 0.78
N THR A 82 9.11 -8.97 0.36
CA THR A 82 8.92 -7.76 -0.44
C THR A 82 9.29 -6.51 0.35
N VAL A 83 8.80 -6.38 1.59
CA VAL A 83 9.12 -5.25 2.47
C VAL A 83 10.62 -5.18 2.72
N LYS A 84 11.24 -6.30 3.08
CA LYS A 84 12.68 -6.39 3.32
C LYS A 84 13.48 -5.96 2.08
N MET A 85 13.14 -6.49 0.92
CA MET A 85 13.81 -6.16 -0.34
C MET A 85 13.70 -4.66 -0.67
N LEU A 86 12.54 -4.05 -0.48
CA LEU A 86 12.31 -2.62 -0.71
C LEU A 86 13.12 -1.76 0.25
N THR A 87 13.04 -2.05 1.55
CA THR A 87 13.69 -1.24 2.60
C THR A 87 15.21 -1.33 2.56
N GLU A 88 15.78 -2.51 2.27
CA GLU A 88 17.22 -2.69 2.04
C GLU A 88 17.74 -1.89 0.83
N ARG A 89 16.86 -1.49 -0.09
CA ARG A 89 17.16 -0.71 -1.29
C ARG A 89 16.68 0.73 -1.21
N ALA A 90 16.51 1.23 0.02
CA ALA A 90 16.17 2.62 0.32
C ALA A 90 14.76 3.06 -0.13
N VAL A 91 13.81 2.14 -0.24
CA VAL A 91 12.40 2.45 -0.45
C VAL A 91 11.67 2.32 0.89
N PRO A 92 11.24 3.42 1.53
CA PRO A 92 10.44 3.37 2.74
C PRO A 92 9.08 2.73 2.49
N VAL A 93 8.61 1.89 3.42
CA VAL A 93 7.39 1.12 3.29
C VAL A 93 6.42 1.39 4.45
N CYS A 94 5.17 1.62 4.10
CA CYS A 94 4.01 1.58 4.98
C CYS A 94 3.23 0.29 4.70
N GLY A 95 3.08 -0.56 5.70
CA GLY A 95 2.19 -1.72 5.62
C GLY A 95 0.73 -1.31 5.79
N HIS A 96 -0.22 -2.09 5.26
CA HIS A 96 -1.64 -1.91 5.50
C HIS A 96 -2.27 -3.25 5.85
N LEU A 97 -2.82 -3.33 7.05
CA LEU A 97 -3.45 -4.52 7.62
C LEU A 97 -4.91 -4.23 8.01
N GLY A 98 -5.62 -5.27 8.35
CA GLY A 98 -7.03 -5.22 8.70
C GLY A 98 -7.90 -5.35 7.46
N LEU A 99 -8.86 -4.44 7.27
CA LEU A 99 -9.61 -4.38 6.02
C LEU A 99 -8.74 -3.75 4.95
N THR A 100 -8.26 -4.57 4.04
CA THR A 100 -7.50 -4.14 2.87
C THR A 100 -8.43 -4.10 1.66
N PRO A 101 -8.77 -2.92 1.10
CA PRO A 101 -9.72 -2.79 -0.01
C PRO A 101 -9.37 -3.61 -1.24
N GLN A 102 -8.10 -3.82 -1.51
CA GLN A 102 -7.64 -4.67 -2.62
C GLN A 102 -8.05 -6.14 -2.44
N SER A 103 -8.33 -6.58 -1.22
CA SER A 103 -8.76 -7.95 -0.88
C SER A 103 -10.28 -8.10 -0.78
N VAL A 104 -11.06 -7.09 -1.17
CA VAL A 104 -12.52 -7.03 -0.99
C VAL A 104 -13.26 -8.27 -1.53
N ASN A 105 -12.79 -8.84 -2.64
CA ASN A 105 -13.40 -10.03 -3.24
C ASN A 105 -13.18 -11.30 -2.41
N ILE A 106 -12.01 -11.43 -1.76
CA ILE A 106 -11.72 -12.55 -0.85
C ILE A 106 -12.52 -12.41 0.44
N PHE A 107 -12.65 -11.20 0.97
CA PHE A 107 -13.44 -10.93 2.17
C PHE A 107 -14.95 -11.03 1.94
N GLY A 108 -15.38 -10.99 0.70
CA GLY A 108 -16.80 -10.96 0.33
C GLY A 108 -17.48 -9.65 0.76
N GLY A 109 -16.77 -8.52 0.60
CA GLY A 109 -17.22 -7.18 0.93
C GLY A 109 -16.34 -6.48 1.97
N TYR A 110 -16.73 -5.25 2.34
CA TYR A 110 -16.05 -4.43 3.35
C TYR A 110 -16.46 -4.90 4.75
N LYS A 111 -15.69 -5.82 5.32
CA LYS A 111 -15.96 -6.44 6.63
C LYS A 111 -14.82 -6.17 7.59
N VAL A 112 -15.16 -5.84 8.83
CA VAL A 112 -14.16 -5.66 9.91
C VAL A 112 -13.34 -6.94 10.06
N GLN A 113 -12.02 -6.79 10.05
CA GLN A 113 -11.04 -7.85 10.23
C GLN A 113 -10.46 -7.86 11.65
N GLY A 114 -9.65 -8.88 11.98
CA GLY A 114 -8.90 -8.92 13.24
C GLY A 114 -9.76 -9.10 14.50
N ARG A 115 -10.90 -9.80 14.43
CA ARG A 115 -11.72 -10.14 15.59
C ARG A 115 -11.56 -11.61 15.99
N GLY A 116 -11.70 -11.89 17.27
CA GLY A 116 -11.56 -13.25 17.80
C GLY A 116 -10.16 -13.82 17.53
N ASP A 117 -10.10 -15.04 17.03
CA ASP A 117 -8.83 -15.74 16.76
C ASP A 117 -7.98 -15.02 15.68
N ALA A 118 -8.61 -14.30 14.75
CA ALA A 118 -7.91 -13.52 13.73
C ALA A 118 -7.18 -12.30 14.29
N ALA A 119 -7.45 -11.87 15.53
CA ALA A 119 -6.74 -10.76 16.16
C ALA A 119 -5.26 -11.08 16.37
N GLN A 120 -4.94 -12.33 16.76
CA GLN A 120 -3.55 -12.74 16.96
C GLN A 120 -2.79 -12.76 15.64
N THR A 121 -3.39 -13.27 14.57
CA THR A 121 -2.77 -13.24 13.22
C THR A 121 -2.48 -11.81 12.78
N LEU A 122 -3.43 -10.89 12.97
CA LEU A 122 -3.24 -9.47 12.63
C LEU A 122 -2.07 -8.85 13.41
N PHE A 123 -1.95 -9.18 14.70
CA PHE A 123 -0.85 -8.70 15.54
C PHE A 123 0.49 -9.29 15.10
N ASP A 124 0.55 -10.59 14.83
CA ASP A 124 1.76 -11.27 14.37
C ASP A 124 2.22 -10.73 12.99
N ASP A 125 1.28 -10.47 12.08
CA ASP A 125 1.54 -9.83 10.79
C ASP A 125 2.14 -8.44 10.96
N ALA A 126 1.62 -7.63 11.90
CA ALA A 126 2.14 -6.29 12.17
C ALA A 126 3.61 -6.36 12.64
N LEU A 127 3.92 -7.26 13.58
CA LEU A 127 5.29 -7.46 14.06
C LEU A 127 6.23 -7.99 12.96
N ALA A 128 5.74 -8.87 12.10
CA ALA A 128 6.52 -9.41 11.00
C ALA A 128 6.89 -8.32 9.97
N LEU A 129 5.93 -7.43 9.64
CA LEU A 129 6.19 -6.31 8.73
C LEU A 129 7.15 -5.27 9.36
N GLU A 130 7.01 -4.97 10.65
CA GLU A 130 7.96 -4.11 11.37
C GLU A 130 9.37 -4.70 11.35
N ALA A 131 9.51 -5.98 11.68
CA ALA A 131 10.80 -6.68 11.66
C ALA A 131 11.42 -6.71 10.25
N ALA A 132 10.62 -6.73 9.19
CA ALA A 132 11.07 -6.63 7.80
C ALA A 132 11.50 -5.21 7.39
N GLY A 133 11.22 -4.19 8.22
CA GLY A 133 11.65 -2.81 8.02
C GLY A 133 10.54 -1.84 7.63
N ALA A 134 9.26 -2.22 7.70
CA ALA A 134 8.15 -1.27 7.55
C ALA A 134 8.22 -0.19 8.65
N GLN A 135 8.07 1.08 8.26
CA GLN A 135 8.24 2.22 9.17
C GLN A 135 6.91 2.83 9.61
N LEU A 136 5.85 2.54 8.89
CA LEU A 136 4.48 2.92 9.22
C LEU A 136 3.55 1.73 8.99
N LEU A 137 2.42 1.77 9.67
CA LEU A 137 1.35 0.80 9.51
C LEU A 137 0.00 1.52 9.51
N VAL A 138 -0.82 1.21 8.51
CA VAL A 138 -2.25 1.54 8.50
C VAL A 138 -3.01 0.32 9.01
N LEU A 139 -3.95 0.54 9.91
CA LEU A 139 -4.91 -0.47 10.40
C LEU A 139 -6.31 0.04 10.10
N GLU A 140 -7.06 -0.66 9.25
CA GLU A 140 -8.42 -0.32 8.86
C GLU A 140 -9.46 -1.34 9.37
#